data_df3eb437f2e2c7c26db6f611168070c8
#
_entry.id   df3eb437f2e2c7c26db6f611168070c8
#
_cell.length_a   1.000
_cell.length_b   1.000
_cell.length_c   1.000
_cell.angle_alpha   90.00
_cell.angle_beta   90.00
_cell.angle_gamma   90.00
#
_symmetry.space_group_name_H-M   'P 1'
#
loop_
_entity.id
_entity.type
_entity.pdbx_description
1 polymer ?
#
loop_
_entity_poly.entity_id
_entity_poly.type
_entity_poly.pdbx_seq_one_letter_code
_entity_poly.pdbx_strand_id
1 'polypeptide(L)'
;GWDANWYVAQAVVEILFMIIFGTRNMQETVIAEKDSNGLYQGGLGSGTTNMPNWDQWGYYPVVPTSAGIELGDGCGEATFNVLKEDGSLHYAAKVPVFFGLKHPFGHIWKIVRGLVDNVGEEKSEVYVAPSLYAGYDDNSISGLIKVCEVPRTSGYIKQKSYYLLCAMPTEIGATASTYFCDYFWENSASSKGLRVRLSGASADGGTDAG
;
A
#
# COMPACT_ATOMS: atom_id res chain seq x y z
N GLY A 1 -22.24 -1.60 1.37
CA GLY A 1 -21.59 -0.98 2.52
C GLY A 1 -20.14 -0.65 2.25
N TRP A 2 -19.55 0.18 3.06
CA TRP A 2 -18.13 0.46 3.06
C TRP A 2 -17.44 -0.55 3.96
N ASP A 3 -16.24 -1.01 3.57
CA ASP A 3 -15.44 -1.95 4.35
C ASP A 3 -13.95 -1.65 4.18
N ALA A 4 -13.11 -2.18 5.08
CA ALA A 4 -11.68 -2.10 4.96
C ALA A 4 -11.16 -3.00 3.82
N ASN A 5 -9.96 -2.71 3.33
CA ASN A 5 -9.34 -3.46 2.25
C ASN A 5 -9.10 -4.92 2.67
N TRP A 6 -9.66 -5.87 1.93
CA TRP A 6 -9.49 -7.30 2.19
C TRP A 6 -8.11 -7.78 1.74
N TYR A 7 -7.42 -8.57 2.56
CA TYR A 7 -6.05 -9.02 2.28
C TYR A 7 -5.89 -9.70 0.91
N VAL A 8 -6.89 -10.44 0.48
CA VAL A 8 -6.89 -11.09 -0.85
C VAL A 8 -6.89 -10.05 -1.97
N ALA A 9 -7.67 -8.98 -1.83
CA ALA A 9 -7.70 -7.93 -2.85
C ALA A 9 -6.34 -7.26 -3.01
N GLN A 10 -5.64 -7.02 -1.91
CA GLN A 10 -4.29 -6.46 -1.94
C GLN A 10 -3.31 -7.39 -2.67
N ALA A 11 -3.34 -8.69 -2.36
CA ALA A 11 -2.47 -9.67 -3.02
C ALA A 11 -2.80 -9.84 -4.52
N VAL A 12 -4.08 -9.82 -4.87
CA VAL A 12 -4.52 -9.92 -6.29
C VAL A 12 -4.04 -8.73 -7.08
N VAL A 13 -4.14 -7.51 -6.55
CA VAL A 13 -3.62 -6.29 -7.21
C VAL A 13 -2.12 -6.43 -7.48
N GLU A 14 -1.35 -6.86 -6.49
CA GLU A 14 0.10 -7.06 -6.62
C GLU A 14 0.45 -8.14 -7.66
N ILE A 15 -0.23 -9.28 -7.63
CA ILE A 15 0.00 -10.38 -8.57
C ILE A 15 -0.34 -9.94 -10.01
N LEU A 16 -1.48 -9.30 -10.21
CA LEU A 16 -1.88 -8.80 -11.53
C LEU A 16 -0.90 -7.75 -12.05
N PHE A 17 -0.40 -6.86 -11.17
CA PHE A 17 0.61 -5.91 -11.55
C PHE A 17 1.88 -6.60 -12.07
N MET A 18 2.40 -7.58 -11.35
CA MET A 18 3.59 -8.33 -11.76
C MET A 18 3.38 -9.07 -13.09
N ILE A 19 2.20 -9.62 -13.33
CA ILE A 19 1.87 -10.33 -14.58
C ILE A 19 1.81 -9.35 -15.76
N ILE A 20 1.15 -8.21 -15.59
CA ILE A 20 0.90 -7.26 -16.68
C ILE A 20 2.15 -6.48 -17.04
N PHE A 21 2.88 -6.00 -16.08
CA PHE A 21 4.05 -5.14 -16.30
C PHE A 21 5.38 -5.91 -16.34
N GLY A 22 5.39 -7.20 -15.96
CA GLY A 22 6.60 -8.02 -15.97
C GLY A 22 7.67 -7.61 -14.96
N THR A 23 7.29 -6.84 -13.95
CA THR A 23 8.19 -6.33 -12.91
C THR A 23 7.57 -6.44 -11.53
N ARG A 24 8.41 -6.40 -10.50
CA ARG A 24 8.01 -6.31 -9.10
C ARG A 24 8.12 -4.89 -8.55
N ASN A 25 8.70 -3.97 -9.32
CA ASN A 25 8.86 -2.56 -8.92
C ASN A 25 7.61 -1.77 -9.32
N MET A 26 6.69 -1.62 -8.40
CA MET A 26 5.44 -0.89 -8.63
C MET A 26 5.65 0.62 -8.71
N GLN A 27 6.67 1.15 -8.06
CA GLN A 27 6.95 2.58 -8.01
C GLN A 27 7.43 3.15 -9.35
N GLU A 28 8.19 2.37 -10.12
CA GLU A 28 8.77 2.83 -11.38
C GLU A 28 7.92 2.52 -12.62
N THR A 29 6.97 1.61 -12.53
CA THR A 29 6.32 1.06 -13.71
C THR A 29 5.09 1.83 -14.14
N VAL A 30 4.24 2.26 -13.22
CA VAL A 30 3.02 2.99 -13.56
C VAL A 30 3.36 4.44 -13.88
N ILE A 31 4.21 5.06 -13.08
CA ILE A 31 4.72 6.41 -13.30
C ILE A 31 6.21 6.40 -12.96
N ALA A 32 7.03 6.33 -13.99
CA ALA A 32 8.49 6.22 -13.86
C ALA A 32 9.19 7.54 -13.46
N GLU A 33 8.47 8.66 -13.50
CA GLU A 33 9.04 9.98 -13.18
C GLU A 33 9.03 10.23 -11.66
N LYS A 34 10.09 10.87 -11.20
CA LYS A 34 10.17 11.43 -9.84
C LYS A 34 9.75 12.88 -9.85
N ASP A 35 9.08 13.31 -8.80
CA ASP A 35 8.81 14.73 -8.58
C ASP A 35 10.06 15.49 -8.12
N SER A 36 9.90 16.81 -7.86
CA SER A 36 11.00 17.67 -7.38
C SER A 36 11.58 17.25 -6.02
N ASN A 37 10.85 16.43 -5.25
CA ASN A 37 11.28 15.90 -3.95
C ASN A 37 11.91 14.51 -4.08
N GLY A 38 12.01 13.96 -5.31
CA GLY A 38 12.56 12.64 -5.57
C GLY A 38 11.57 11.49 -5.33
N LEU A 39 10.28 11.77 -5.20
CA LEU A 39 9.23 10.78 -4.94
C LEU A 39 8.65 10.26 -6.26
N TYR A 40 8.50 8.95 -6.36
CA TYR A 40 7.84 8.31 -7.49
C TYR A 40 6.34 8.62 -7.51
N GLN A 41 5.82 8.90 -8.68
CA GLN A 41 4.44 9.35 -8.85
C GLN A 41 3.42 8.20 -8.72
N GLY A 42 3.80 7.01 -9.11
CA GLY A 42 2.91 5.84 -9.15
C GLY A 42 2.41 5.37 -7.80
N GLY A 43 3.27 5.37 -6.79
CA GLY A 43 2.92 4.97 -5.42
C GLY A 43 2.58 6.15 -4.52
N LEU A 44 3.30 7.23 -4.69
CA LEU A 44 3.36 8.31 -3.72
C LEU A 44 2.50 9.52 -4.06
N GLY A 45 2.05 9.63 -5.32
CA GLY A 45 1.19 10.71 -5.75
C GLY A 45 1.85 12.09 -5.66
N SER A 46 2.49 12.55 -6.72
CA SER A 46 3.13 13.87 -6.78
C SER A 46 2.18 15.01 -6.44
N GLY A 47 0.91 14.81 -6.70
CA GLY A 47 -0.13 15.77 -6.35
C GLY A 47 -0.19 16.06 -4.86
N THR A 48 0.14 15.08 -4.03
CA THR A 48 0.19 15.26 -2.58
C THR A 48 1.37 16.10 -2.15
N THR A 49 2.57 15.79 -2.63
CA THR A 49 3.78 16.51 -2.26
C THR A 49 3.84 17.93 -2.82
N ASN A 50 3.14 18.18 -3.92
CA ASN A 50 3.02 19.51 -4.51
C ASN A 50 1.86 20.35 -3.94
N MET A 51 1.05 19.79 -3.06
CA MET A 51 -0.02 20.51 -2.39
C MET A 51 0.56 21.48 -1.38
N PRO A 52 0.24 22.79 -1.43
CA PRO A 52 0.71 23.74 -0.44
C PRO A 52 0.34 23.32 0.98
N ASN A 53 1.32 23.34 1.87
CA ASN A 53 1.16 22.96 3.28
C ASN A 53 0.65 21.52 3.50
N TRP A 54 0.92 20.59 2.57
CA TRP A 54 0.49 19.22 2.69
C TRP A 54 1.04 18.52 3.96
N ASP A 55 2.25 18.86 4.39
CA ASP A 55 2.91 18.42 5.61
C ASP A 55 2.21 18.91 6.88
N GLN A 56 1.60 20.10 6.82
CA GLN A 56 0.84 20.68 7.95
C GLN A 56 -0.52 20.01 8.15
N TRP A 57 -1.02 19.30 7.16
CA TRP A 57 -2.29 18.58 7.20
C TRP A 57 -2.09 17.07 7.48
N GLY A 58 -0.97 16.68 8.06
CA GLY A 58 -0.68 15.29 8.38
C GLY A 58 -0.46 14.41 7.16
N TYR A 59 0.03 14.99 6.07
CA TYR A 59 0.33 14.28 4.81
C TYR A 59 -0.89 13.62 4.16
N TYR A 60 -2.07 14.22 4.28
CA TYR A 60 -3.31 13.70 3.67
C TYR A 60 -3.48 14.16 2.23
N PRO A 61 -3.40 13.28 1.26
CA PRO A 61 -3.79 13.58 -0.11
C PRO A 61 -5.30 13.69 -0.19
N VAL A 62 -5.79 14.78 -0.72
CA VAL A 62 -7.23 14.98 -0.93
C VAL A 62 -7.51 14.94 -2.43
N VAL A 63 -7.99 13.80 -2.91
CA VAL A 63 -8.54 13.67 -4.25
C VAL A 63 -9.96 13.13 -4.17
N PRO A 64 -10.89 13.61 -4.99
CA PRO A 64 -12.26 13.10 -4.98
C PRO A 64 -12.30 11.69 -5.55
N THR A 65 -13.33 10.92 -5.17
CA THR A 65 -13.53 9.57 -5.67
C THR A 65 -13.76 9.50 -7.18
N SER A 66 -14.14 10.60 -7.81
CA SER A 66 -14.30 10.74 -9.26
C SER A 66 -12.99 10.98 -10.02
N ALA A 67 -11.88 11.30 -9.34
CA ALA A 67 -10.61 11.50 -10.03
C ALA A 67 -10.20 10.22 -10.78
N GLY A 68 -9.85 10.34 -12.05
CA GLY A 68 -9.47 9.21 -12.91
C GLY A 68 -10.65 8.38 -13.43
N ILE A 69 -11.89 8.86 -13.32
CA ILE A 69 -13.08 8.15 -13.84
C ILE A 69 -13.01 7.96 -15.36
N GLU A 70 -12.31 8.81 -16.07
CA GLU A 70 -12.09 8.74 -17.51
C GLU A 70 -11.30 7.50 -17.95
N LEU A 71 -10.54 6.90 -17.05
CA LEU A 71 -9.81 5.65 -17.28
C LEU A 71 -10.70 4.41 -17.11
N GLY A 72 -11.89 4.56 -16.53
CA GLY A 72 -12.80 3.44 -16.28
C GLY A 72 -12.13 2.34 -15.46
N ASP A 73 -12.12 1.13 -16.00
CA ASP A 73 -11.44 -0.05 -15.47
C ASP A 73 -10.04 -0.28 -16.07
N GLY A 74 -9.50 0.74 -16.77
CA GLY A 74 -8.16 0.73 -17.33
C GLY A 74 -7.07 1.00 -16.30
N CYS A 75 -5.83 1.06 -16.80
CA CYS A 75 -4.63 1.38 -16.03
C CYS A 75 -3.99 2.65 -16.57
N GLY A 76 -3.41 3.47 -15.70
CA GLY A 76 -2.69 4.67 -16.09
C GLY A 76 -2.67 5.72 -14.99
N GLU A 77 -2.43 6.96 -15.41
CA GLU A 77 -2.47 8.12 -14.54
C GLU A 77 -3.55 9.11 -15.03
N ALA A 78 -4.36 9.55 -14.12
CA ALA A 78 -5.24 10.70 -14.34
C ALA A 78 -4.68 11.93 -13.63
N THR A 79 -4.95 13.12 -14.19
CA THR A 79 -4.64 14.39 -13.54
C THR A 79 -5.92 15.01 -13.01
N PHE A 80 -5.99 15.22 -11.72
CA PHE A 80 -7.08 15.95 -11.09
C PHE A 80 -6.64 17.36 -10.72
N ASN A 81 -7.29 18.37 -11.32
CA ASN A 81 -7.01 19.77 -11.04
C ASN A 81 -7.81 20.24 -9.82
N VAL A 82 -7.10 20.57 -8.75
CA VAL A 82 -7.68 21.25 -7.60
C VAL A 82 -7.67 22.75 -7.87
N LEU A 83 -8.85 23.35 -7.84
CA LEU A 83 -9.03 24.78 -8.12
C LEU A 83 -9.14 25.58 -6.81
N LYS A 84 -8.68 26.83 -6.85
CA LYS A 84 -8.95 27.83 -5.81
C LYS A 84 -10.38 28.34 -5.91
N GLU A 85 -10.81 29.10 -4.94
CA GLU A 85 -12.14 29.73 -4.89
C GLU A 85 -12.41 30.62 -6.10
N ASP A 86 -11.39 31.28 -6.62
CA ASP A 86 -11.48 32.14 -7.81
C ASP A 86 -11.47 31.36 -9.15
N GLY A 87 -11.44 30.02 -9.10
CA GLY A 87 -11.40 29.13 -10.26
C GLY A 87 -10.01 28.92 -10.86
N SER A 88 -8.99 29.61 -10.37
CA SER A 88 -7.61 29.37 -10.83
C SER A 88 -7.06 28.04 -10.31
N LEU A 89 -6.09 27.47 -11.05
CA LEU A 89 -5.45 26.23 -10.65
C LEU A 89 -4.69 26.40 -9.33
N HIS A 90 -5.00 25.57 -8.34
CA HIS A 90 -4.26 25.50 -7.10
C HIS A 90 -3.09 24.50 -7.22
N TYR A 91 -3.39 23.27 -7.61
CA TYR A 91 -2.40 22.26 -7.97
C TYR A 91 -3.05 21.15 -8.82
N ALA A 92 -2.22 20.40 -9.53
CA ALA A 92 -2.65 19.25 -10.32
C ALA A 92 -2.22 17.96 -9.60
N ALA A 93 -3.19 17.23 -9.06
CA ALA A 93 -2.94 15.97 -8.40
C ALA A 93 -2.82 14.85 -9.43
N LYS A 94 -1.76 14.03 -9.32
CA LYS A 94 -1.57 12.82 -10.12
C LYS A 94 -2.21 11.64 -9.40
N VAL A 95 -3.10 10.93 -10.08
CA VAL A 95 -3.87 9.83 -9.50
C VAL A 95 -3.56 8.56 -10.31
N PRO A 96 -2.72 7.66 -9.79
CA PRO A 96 -2.51 6.37 -10.42
C PRO A 96 -3.77 5.52 -10.29
N VAL A 97 -4.16 4.91 -11.42
CA VAL A 97 -5.34 4.04 -11.52
C VAL A 97 -4.89 2.68 -12.05
N PHE A 98 -5.34 1.63 -11.41
CA PHE A 98 -5.08 0.26 -11.81
C PHE A 98 -6.39 -0.54 -11.75
N PHE A 99 -6.95 -0.88 -12.91
CA PHE A 99 -8.28 -1.50 -13.05
C PHE A 99 -9.37 -0.76 -12.26
N GLY A 100 -9.43 0.55 -12.42
CA GLY A 100 -10.38 1.40 -11.72
C GLY A 100 -10.10 1.64 -10.24
N LEU A 101 -9.11 0.95 -9.64
CA LEU A 101 -8.65 1.21 -8.29
C LEU A 101 -7.72 2.41 -8.28
N LYS A 102 -8.02 3.40 -7.44
CA LYS A 102 -7.21 4.62 -7.30
C LYS A 102 -6.23 4.46 -6.16
N HIS A 103 -4.99 4.88 -6.40
CA HIS A 103 -3.90 4.72 -5.43
C HIS A 103 -3.86 3.32 -4.80
N PRO A 104 -3.84 2.24 -5.60
CA PRO A 104 -3.90 0.87 -5.07
C PRO A 104 -2.63 0.46 -4.33
N PHE A 105 -1.52 1.13 -4.64
CA PHE A 105 -0.19 0.91 -4.05
C PHE A 105 0.02 1.84 -2.86
N GLY A 106 1.21 2.33 -2.58
CA GLY A 106 1.55 3.23 -1.49
C GLY A 106 0.57 4.39 -1.24
N HIS A 107 1.00 5.56 -0.89
CA HIS A 107 0.25 6.81 -0.73
C HIS A 107 -0.36 7.08 0.66
N ILE A 108 -1.20 6.20 1.18
CA ILE A 108 -1.68 6.26 2.57
C ILE A 108 -1.72 4.87 3.18
N TRP A 109 -1.63 4.81 4.51
CA TRP A 109 -1.82 3.58 5.27
C TRP A 109 -3.29 3.13 5.20
N LYS A 110 -3.49 1.88 4.82
CA LYS A 110 -4.80 1.24 4.72
C LYS A 110 -4.88 0.10 5.71
N ILE A 111 -5.94 0.04 6.49
CA ILE A 111 -6.22 -1.12 7.35
C ILE A 111 -6.53 -2.32 6.45
N VAL A 112 -5.86 -3.44 6.71
CA VAL A 112 -6.10 -4.70 6.00
C VAL A 112 -7.03 -5.56 6.84
N ARG A 113 -8.22 -5.82 6.31
CA ARG A 113 -9.20 -6.70 6.94
C ARG A 113 -8.88 -8.16 6.67
N GLY A 114 -9.21 -9.01 7.63
CA GLY A 114 -9.07 -10.46 7.52
C GLY A 114 -7.65 -10.97 7.75
N LEU A 115 -6.76 -10.12 8.27
CA LEU A 115 -5.38 -10.44 8.57
C LEU A 115 -5.03 -10.00 9.99
N VAL A 116 -4.46 -10.89 10.77
CA VAL A 116 -4.01 -10.64 12.14
C VAL A 116 -2.58 -11.13 12.29
N ASP A 117 -1.74 -10.29 12.84
CA ASP A 117 -0.38 -10.63 13.23
C ASP A 117 -0.31 -10.99 14.72
N ASN A 118 0.17 -12.16 15.04
CA ASN A 118 0.58 -12.51 16.40
C ASN A 118 2.07 -12.17 16.57
N VAL A 119 2.31 -10.99 17.13
CA VAL A 119 3.65 -10.42 17.26
C VAL A 119 4.44 -11.15 18.33
N GLY A 120 5.49 -11.87 17.94
CA GLY A 120 6.40 -12.60 18.81
C GLY A 120 7.69 -11.84 19.13
N GLU A 121 8.72 -12.52 19.61
CA GLU A 121 10.03 -11.92 19.90
C GLU A 121 10.92 -11.78 18.67
N GLU A 122 11.16 -12.87 17.97
CA GLU A 122 12.06 -12.93 16.83
C GLU A 122 11.31 -12.85 15.49
N LYS A 123 10.08 -13.35 15.49
CA LYS A 123 9.18 -13.37 14.33
C LYS A 123 7.75 -13.10 14.77
N SER A 124 6.95 -12.63 13.84
CA SER A 124 5.50 -12.56 13.98
C SER A 124 4.83 -13.63 13.13
N GLU A 125 3.83 -14.29 13.66
CA GLU A 125 3.01 -15.24 12.92
C GLU A 125 1.84 -14.51 12.27
N VAL A 126 1.59 -14.78 11.00
CA VAL A 126 0.50 -14.15 10.24
C VAL A 126 -0.64 -15.12 10.10
N TYR A 127 -1.83 -14.68 10.46
CA TYR A 127 -3.08 -15.43 10.38
C TYR A 127 -4.08 -14.72 9.50
N VAL A 128 -4.88 -15.48 8.76
CA VAL A 128 -5.93 -14.93 7.89
C VAL A 128 -7.29 -15.56 8.17
N ALA A 129 -8.34 -14.78 7.97
CA ALA A 129 -9.70 -15.29 8.00
C ALA A 129 -9.95 -16.20 6.78
N PRO A 130 -10.66 -17.33 6.95
CA PRO A 130 -10.83 -18.32 5.88
C PRO A 130 -11.70 -17.82 4.72
N SER A 131 -12.49 -16.79 4.93
CA SER A 131 -13.29 -16.17 3.87
C SER A 131 -13.68 -14.74 4.23
N LEU A 132 -14.04 -13.94 3.21
CA LEU A 132 -14.55 -12.56 3.38
C LEU A 132 -15.77 -12.48 4.32
N TYR A 133 -16.60 -13.51 4.32
CA TYR A 133 -17.85 -13.57 5.09
C TYR A 133 -17.71 -14.28 6.43
N ALA A 134 -16.53 -14.86 6.72
CA ALA A 134 -16.29 -15.44 8.03
C ALA A 134 -16.26 -14.32 9.07
N GLY A 135 -17.05 -14.47 10.11
CA GLY A 135 -16.86 -13.68 11.32
C GLY A 135 -15.50 -14.03 11.92
N TYR A 136 -14.72 -13.05 12.28
CA TYR A 136 -13.46 -13.23 13.01
C TYR A 136 -13.32 -12.14 14.06
N ASP A 137 -12.59 -12.46 15.10
CA ASP A 137 -12.20 -11.54 16.17
C ASP A 137 -10.71 -11.26 16.02
N ASP A 138 -10.34 -10.01 15.80
CA ASP A 138 -8.94 -9.56 15.70
C ASP A 138 -8.20 -9.56 17.06
N ASN A 139 -8.90 -9.85 18.14
CA ASN A 139 -8.33 -10.14 19.45
C ASN A 139 -8.11 -11.64 19.71
N SER A 140 -8.37 -12.50 18.71
CA SER A 140 -8.22 -13.95 18.84
C SER A 140 -7.74 -14.56 17.52
N ILE A 141 -6.88 -15.58 17.60
CA ILE A 141 -6.50 -16.40 16.43
C ILE A 141 -7.42 -17.59 16.21
N SER A 142 -8.44 -17.75 17.05
CA SER A 142 -9.41 -18.85 16.92
C SER A 142 -10.17 -18.76 15.60
N GLY A 143 -10.17 -19.83 14.82
CA GLY A 143 -10.81 -19.86 13.51
C GLY A 143 -10.03 -19.22 12.38
N LEU A 144 -8.87 -18.63 12.66
CA LEU A 144 -7.96 -18.12 11.65
C LEU A 144 -6.97 -19.20 11.19
N ILE A 145 -6.41 -19.02 9.99
CA ILE A 145 -5.43 -19.94 9.39
C ILE A 145 -4.06 -19.27 9.38
N LYS A 146 -3.06 -19.90 10.01
CA LYS A 146 -1.66 -19.46 9.91
C LYS A 146 -1.17 -19.59 8.48
N VAL A 147 -0.63 -18.53 7.90
CA VAL A 147 -0.16 -18.49 6.50
C VAL A 147 1.35 -18.39 6.36
N CYS A 148 2.02 -17.64 7.23
CA CYS A 148 3.47 -17.52 7.23
C CYS A 148 4.00 -16.94 8.54
N GLU A 149 5.31 -16.75 8.59
CA GLU A 149 6.00 -15.94 9.58
C GLU A 149 6.69 -14.78 8.89
N VAL A 150 6.69 -13.62 9.52
CA VAL A 150 7.36 -12.41 9.04
C VAL A 150 8.48 -11.98 10.00
N PRO A 151 9.57 -11.38 9.49
CA PRO A 151 10.67 -10.92 10.33
C PRO A 151 10.25 -9.78 11.26
N ARG A 152 10.96 -9.64 12.36
CA ARG A 152 10.80 -8.56 13.34
C ARG A 152 11.80 -7.41 13.10
N THR A 153 12.19 -7.21 11.86
CA THR A 153 13.12 -6.14 11.44
C THR A 153 12.60 -5.49 10.18
N SER A 154 12.72 -4.18 10.09
CA SER A 154 12.38 -3.42 8.89
C SER A 154 13.44 -3.57 7.80
N GLY A 155 13.02 -3.42 6.56
CA GLY A 155 13.92 -3.46 5.41
C GLY A 155 13.20 -3.71 4.09
N TYR A 156 13.93 -3.55 2.99
CA TYR A 156 13.40 -3.87 1.66
C TYR A 156 13.16 -5.37 1.51
N ILE A 157 12.02 -5.71 0.93
CA ILE A 157 11.52 -7.08 0.83
C ILE A 157 12.29 -7.85 -0.24
N LYS A 158 12.87 -8.98 0.16
CA LYS A 158 13.56 -9.90 -0.73
C LYS A 158 12.68 -11.06 -1.16
N GLN A 159 11.86 -11.59 -0.24
CA GLN A 159 10.91 -12.67 -0.53
C GLN A 159 9.54 -12.39 0.08
N LYS A 160 8.48 -12.79 -0.63
CA LYS A 160 7.10 -12.79 -0.14
C LYS A 160 6.51 -14.20 -0.20
N SER A 161 5.65 -14.52 0.76
CA SER A 161 4.69 -15.62 0.66
C SER A 161 3.41 -15.11 0.03
N TYR A 162 2.77 -15.95 -0.79
CA TYR A 162 1.43 -15.71 -1.36
C TYR A 162 0.46 -16.82 -0.98
N TYR A 163 0.77 -17.57 0.05
CA TYR A 163 -0.09 -18.68 0.50
C TYR A 163 -1.47 -18.14 0.90
N LEU A 164 -2.50 -18.78 0.40
CA LEU A 164 -3.91 -18.35 0.52
C LEU A 164 -4.17 -16.91 0.06
N LEU A 165 -3.47 -16.45 -0.98
CA LEU A 165 -3.54 -15.08 -1.48
C LEU A 165 -3.27 -14.03 -0.40
N CYS A 166 -2.33 -14.32 0.49
CA CYS A 166 -1.84 -13.38 1.49
C CYS A 166 -0.40 -13.00 1.14
N ALA A 167 -0.21 -11.79 0.61
CA ALA A 167 1.10 -11.28 0.21
C ALA A 167 1.85 -10.73 1.42
N MET A 168 2.78 -11.50 1.97
CA MET A 168 3.50 -11.14 3.19
C MET A 168 5.01 -11.32 3.03
N PRO A 169 5.83 -10.37 3.54
CA PRO A 169 7.28 -10.47 3.50
C PRO A 169 7.77 -11.60 4.40
N THR A 170 8.51 -12.54 3.83
CA THR A 170 9.13 -13.65 4.58
C THR A 170 10.64 -13.49 4.73
N GLU A 171 11.25 -12.68 3.88
CA GLU A 171 12.67 -12.31 3.95
C GLU A 171 12.86 -10.86 3.53
N ILE A 172 13.68 -10.13 4.27
CA ILE A 172 14.16 -8.77 3.96
C ILE A 172 15.65 -8.81 3.61
N GLY A 173 16.20 -7.69 3.16
CA GLY A 173 17.62 -7.57 2.76
C GLY A 173 17.79 -7.30 1.26
N ALA A 174 16.75 -6.79 0.62
CA ALA A 174 16.80 -6.19 -0.72
C ALA A 174 17.19 -4.70 -0.66
N THR A 175 16.96 -3.97 -1.73
CA THR A 175 17.13 -2.51 -1.87
C THR A 175 15.92 -1.92 -2.60
N ALA A 176 15.83 -0.60 -2.66
CA ALA A 176 14.79 0.12 -3.42
C ALA A 176 14.77 -0.19 -4.93
N SER A 177 15.79 -0.88 -5.46
CA SER A 177 15.93 -1.21 -6.88
C SER A 177 16.10 -2.70 -7.15
N THR A 178 15.98 -3.56 -6.12
CA THR A 178 16.16 -5.01 -6.28
C THR A 178 15.00 -5.78 -5.67
N TYR A 179 14.66 -6.94 -6.24
CA TYR A 179 13.58 -7.84 -5.85
C TYR A 179 12.20 -7.17 -5.94
N PHE A 180 11.52 -6.92 -4.80
CA PHE A 180 10.17 -6.32 -4.79
C PHE A 180 10.20 -4.80 -4.77
N CYS A 181 11.32 -4.18 -4.38
CA CYS A 181 11.49 -2.75 -4.23
C CYS A 181 10.57 -2.09 -3.18
N ASP A 182 9.75 -2.88 -2.50
CA ASP A 182 8.86 -2.46 -1.43
C ASP A 182 9.59 -2.50 -0.09
N TYR A 183 9.23 -1.61 0.83
CA TYR A 183 9.78 -1.58 2.18
C TYR A 183 8.78 -2.15 3.19
N PHE A 184 9.27 -3.01 4.05
CA PHE A 184 8.53 -3.58 5.16
C PHE A 184 8.89 -2.83 6.45
N TRP A 185 7.91 -2.19 7.04
CA TRP A 185 8.04 -1.50 8.31
C TRP A 185 7.65 -2.42 9.46
N GLU A 186 8.55 -2.59 10.40
CA GLU A 186 8.31 -3.35 11.61
C GLU A 186 8.85 -2.56 12.82
N ASN A 187 8.01 -2.33 13.80
CA ASN A 187 8.45 -1.74 15.05
C ASN A 187 8.93 -2.85 16.01
N SER A 188 10.24 -3.08 16.03
CA SER A 188 10.86 -4.10 16.90
C SER A 188 10.64 -3.85 18.38
N ALA A 189 10.40 -2.60 18.78
CA ALA A 189 10.09 -2.21 20.16
C ALA A 189 8.60 -2.36 20.51
N SER A 190 7.73 -2.67 19.51
CA SER A 190 6.30 -2.83 19.77
C SER A 190 6.03 -3.98 20.74
N SER A 191 5.01 -3.80 21.56
CA SER A 191 4.56 -4.85 22.46
C SER A 191 4.08 -6.07 21.66
N LYS A 192 4.35 -7.27 22.20
CA LYS A 192 3.90 -8.55 21.66
C LYS A 192 2.37 -8.67 21.68
N GLY A 193 1.86 -9.65 20.97
CA GLY A 193 0.45 -10.01 20.91
C GLY A 193 -0.20 -9.66 19.59
N LEU A 194 -1.52 -9.72 19.56
CA LEU A 194 -2.29 -9.56 18.31
C LEU A 194 -2.32 -8.10 17.83
N ARG A 195 -2.16 -7.93 16.52
CA ARG A 195 -2.18 -6.64 15.84
C ARG A 195 -2.88 -6.77 14.50
N VAL A 196 -3.54 -5.70 14.07
CA VAL A 196 -4.00 -5.55 12.69
C VAL A 196 -2.84 -5.03 11.83
N ARG A 197 -2.82 -5.44 10.56
CA ARG A 197 -1.83 -4.99 9.59
C ARG A 197 -2.30 -3.75 8.85
N LEU A 198 -1.36 -2.85 8.62
CA LEU A 198 -1.52 -1.76 7.66
C LEU A 198 -0.77 -2.11 6.37
N SER A 199 -1.33 -1.72 5.23
CA SER A 199 -0.72 -1.78 3.90
C SER A 199 -0.69 -0.39 3.29
N GLY A 200 0.21 -0.17 2.36
CA GLY A 200 0.48 1.15 1.80
C GLY A 200 1.59 1.84 2.56
N ALA A 201 1.60 3.15 2.52
CA ALA A 201 2.63 3.94 3.19
C ALA A 201 2.19 5.38 3.43
N SER A 202 3.05 6.14 4.09
CA SER A 202 2.93 7.59 4.15
C SER A 202 3.51 8.21 2.89
N ALA A 203 2.84 9.20 2.30
CA ALA A 203 3.28 9.86 1.06
C ALA A 203 4.65 10.57 1.19
N ASP A 204 5.10 10.83 2.40
CA ASP A 204 6.41 11.41 2.72
C ASP A 204 7.54 10.38 2.86
N GLY A 205 7.23 9.09 2.77
CA GLY A 205 8.18 8.00 3.01
C GLY A 205 9.27 7.83 1.94
N GLY A 206 9.25 8.60 0.86
CA GLY A 206 10.23 8.49 -0.22
C GLY A 206 10.17 7.11 -0.88
N THR A 207 11.34 6.53 -1.18
CA THR A 207 11.45 5.18 -1.77
C THR A 207 11.00 4.06 -0.84
N ASP A 208 10.81 4.35 0.44
CA ASP A 208 10.36 3.38 1.43
C ASP A 208 8.82 3.26 1.46
N ALA A 209 8.12 4.10 0.70
CA ALA A 209 6.66 4.19 0.69
C ALA A 209 6.00 3.32 -0.40
N GLY A 210 6.70 2.36 -0.96
CA GLY A 210 6.25 1.48 -2.03
C GLY A 210 5.26 0.40 -1.65
#